data_5e317ce832c80678db8aa127b4a9430b
#
_entry.id   5e317ce832c80678db8aa127b4a9430b
#
_cell.length_a   1.000
_cell.length_b   1.000
_cell.length_c   1.000
_cell.angle_alpha   90.00
_cell.angle_beta   90.00
_cell.angle_gamma   90.00
#
_symmetry.space_group_name_H-M   'P 1'
#
loop_
_entity.id
_entity.type
_entity.pdbx_description
1 polymer ?
#
loop_
_entity_poly.entity_id
_entity_poly.type
_entity_poly.pdbx_seq_one_letter_code
_entity_poly.pdbx_strand_id
1 'polypeptide(L)'
;MKRIFLNHPSLSNLEKKHVLDVIKNKWLSSKGKHTKIFEKKLAKFIGLKYCLAVQSGTAALHVALKGAGVKQNDKVIIPNFTCNSNISSVSQCNAKPIIVEIEMDTLGLDYQLTKKAIDKYKPKVLQLVHVYGFPAKDTKKIVAYCKKKKVIVIEDASEALGARIGKKLVGTFGDIGIFSTRSEKMIGVGEGGVVLSNNKKIFEKINLLASRNSPFRNKKDPYWEKYYTNGEGYNYLTPHLLGAVGRAQIERFKKNILPKKIKVGKNYRKLFKDNRIIFSQKILKGFFPVFWLNSLVFPYMNKTKVHQLGNYLIKYGIEIRPGFWPMSKLKNYKSTYIYNKKNSEFMLNHSIIIPSSYDLTEKQIKIILKLIINFLEK
;
A
#
# COMPACT_ATOMS: atom_id res chain seq x y z
N MET A 1 -1.92 25.03 -20.42
CA MET A 1 -2.95 24.42 -19.54
C MET A 1 -2.40 24.28 -18.13
N LYS A 2 -3.21 24.51 -17.08
CA LYS A 2 -2.76 24.29 -15.70
C LYS A 2 -2.44 22.81 -15.49
N ARG A 3 -1.29 22.48 -14.89
CA ARG A 3 -0.84 21.09 -14.66
C ARG A 3 -1.86 20.31 -13.85
N ILE A 4 -2.17 19.07 -14.27
CA ILE A 4 -3.02 18.13 -13.55
C ILE A 4 -2.12 17.07 -12.92
N PHE A 5 -2.01 17.14 -11.58
CA PHE A 5 -1.16 16.22 -10.81
C PHE A 5 -1.77 14.82 -10.72
N LEU A 6 -0.90 13.82 -10.62
CA LEU A 6 -1.31 12.43 -10.49
C LEU A 6 -2.14 12.21 -9.22
N ASN A 7 -1.60 12.64 -8.09
CA ASN A 7 -2.26 12.58 -6.79
C ASN A 7 -1.57 13.52 -5.81
N HIS A 8 -2.31 14.01 -4.81
CA HIS A 8 -1.78 14.82 -3.71
C HIS A 8 -2.64 14.63 -2.44
N PRO A 9 -2.11 14.97 -1.25
CA PRO A 9 -2.84 14.81 0.00
C PRO A 9 -4.01 15.80 0.12
N SER A 10 -5.08 15.35 0.79
CA SER A 10 -6.22 16.21 1.15
C SER A 10 -5.93 16.94 2.44
N LEU A 11 -5.45 18.19 2.37
CA LEU A 11 -5.16 19.00 3.55
C LEU A 11 -6.31 19.96 3.88
N SER A 12 -6.38 20.38 5.14
CA SER A 12 -7.36 21.35 5.69
C SER A 12 -6.79 22.11 6.89
N ASN A 13 -7.57 23.01 7.44
CA ASN A 13 -7.19 23.74 8.68
C ASN A 13 -7.02 22.82 9.91
N LEU A 14 -7.54 21.60 9.88
CA LEU A 14 -7.40 20.66 10.99
C LEU A 14 -5.97 20.14 11.12
N GLU A 15 -5.31 19.83 9.99
CA GLU A 15 -3.89 19.48 9.96
C GLU A 15 -3.03 20.62 10.50
N LYS A 16 -3.29 21.85 10.04
CA LYS A 16 -2.61 23.06 10.54
C LYS A 16 -2.77 23.20 12.06
N LYS A 17 -4.00 23.06 12.57
CA LYS A 17 -4.29 23.15 14.00
C LYS A 17 -3.49 22.13 14.82
N HIS A 18 -3.47 20.86 14.40
CA HIS A 18 -2.79 19.82 15.16
C HIS A 18 -1.26 19.92 15.07
N VAL A 19 -0.71 20.37 13.94
CA VAL A 19 0.73 20.61 13.77
C VAL A 19 1.18 21.77 14.66
N LEU A 20 0.43 22.87 14.69
CA LEU A 20 0.72 24.03 15.57
C LEU A 20 0.67 23.64 17.05
N ASP A 21 -0.26 22.76 17.45
CA ASP A 21 -0.30 22.23 18.83
C ASP A 21 0.98 21.46 19.19
N VAL A 22 1.51 20.65 18.28
CA VAL A 22 2.79 19.95 18.48
C VAL A 22 3.96 20.91 18.64
N ILE A 23 4.04 21.95 17.80
CA ILE A 23 5.11 22.94 17.86
C ILE A 23 5.04 23.74 19.16
N LYS A 24 3.83 24.20 19.55
CA LYS A 24 3.58 24.94 20.80
C LYS A 24 4.02 24.13 22.02
N ASN A 25 3.76 22.82 22.03
CA ASN A 25 4.11 21.93 23.14
C ASN A 25 5.58 21.41 23.08
N LYS A 26 6.38 21.83 22.07
CA LYS A 26 7.80 21.49 21.92
C LYS A 26 8.12 19.97 21.94
N TRP A 27 7.15 19.11 21.59
CA TRP A 27 7.35 17.66 21.57
C TRP A 27 7.26 17.09 20.14
N LEU A 28 8.39 17.06 19.44
CA LEU A 28 8.48 16.62 18.03
C LEU A 28 8.73 15.10 17.88
N SER A 29 9.33 14.48 18.89
CA SER A 29 9.73 13.07 18.86
C SER A 29 8.53 12.12 18.85
N SER A 30 8.78 10.82 18.70
CA SER A 30 7.73 9.78 18.68
C SER A 30 6.92 9.69 19.99
N LYS A 31 5.82 8.95 19.97
CA LYS A 31 4.95 8.65 21.15
C LYS A 31 4.20 9.84 21.75
N GLY A 32 4.02 10.93 21.02
CA GLY A 32 3.22 12.06 21.45
C GLY A 32 1.71 11.78 21.41
N LYS A 33 0.93 12.68 22.04
CA LYS A 33 -0.55 12.60 22.15
C LYS A 33 -1.24 12.39 20.80
N HIS A 34 -0.87 13.15 19.78
CA HIS A 34 -1.51 13.04 18.45
C HIS A 34 -1.24 11.69 17.79
N THR A 35 -0.01 11.16 17.88
CA THR A 35 0.34 9.84 17.32
C THR A 35 -0.50 8.75 17.98
N LYS A 36 -0.64 8.75 19.30
CA LYS A 36 -1.48 7.78 20.03
C LYS A 36 -2.95 7.87 19.63
N ILE A 37 -3.49 9.09 19.43
CA ILE A 37 -4.88 9.28 18.99
C ILE A 37 -5.05 8.80 17.53
N PHE A 38 -4.09 9.07 16.66
CA PHE A 38 -4.08 8.58 15.29
C PHE A 38 -4.14 7.05 15.25
N GLU A 39 -3.24 6.37 15.96
CA GLU A 39 -3.19 4.92 16.07
C GLU A 39 -4.50 4.34 16.59
N LYS A 40 -5.05 4.89 17.68
CA LYS A 40 -6.34 4.45 18.26
C LYS A 40 -7.51 4.62 17.30
N LYS A 41 -7.60 5.76 16.60
CA LYS A 41 -8.69 6.04 15.65
C LYS A 41 -8.56 5.16 14.41
N LEU A 42 -7.35 4.93 13.92
CA LEU A 42 -7.14 4.06 12.76
C LEU A 42 -7.42 2.59 13.11
N ALA A 43 -6.97 2.10 14.26
CA ALA A 43 -7.31 0.76 14.77
C ALA A 43 -8.84 0.57 14.85
N LYS A 44 -9.55 1.55 15.42
CA LYS A 44 -11.03 1.55 15.50
C LYS A 44 -11.68 1.54 14.11
N PHE A 45 -11.17 2.34 13.18
CA PHE A 45 -11.71 2.42 11.82
C PHE A 45 -11.54 1.09 11.07
N ILE A 46 -10.37 0.45 11.17
CA ILE A 46 -10.06 -0.83 10.53
C ILE A 46 -10.75 -1.99 11.24
N GLY A 47 -11.00 -1.91 12.54
CA GLY A 47 -11.59 -2.98 13.35
C GLY A 47 -10.53 -3.97 13.87
N LEU A 48 -9.30 -3.52 14.11
CA LEU A 48 -8.22 -4.29 14.73
C LEU A 48 -7.85 -3.70 16.09
N LYS A 49 -7.28 -4.54 16.98
CA LYS A 49 -7.00 -4.13 18.39
C LYS A 49 -5.77 -3.24 18.50
N TYR A 50 -4.71 -3.57 17.79
CA TYR A 50 -3.40 -2.94 17.93
C TYR A 50 -3.00 -2.23 16.66
N CYS A 51 -2.42 -1.03 16.78
CA CYS A 51 -1.91 -0.21 15.69
C CYS A 51 -0.63 0.50 16.13
N LEU A 52 0.40 0.46 15.31
CA LEU A 52 1.66 1.16 15.50
C LEU A 52 1.98 1.99 14.26
N ALA A 53 2.17 3.30 14.44
CA ALA A 53 2.63 4.19 13.39
C ALA A 53 4.17 4.16 13.30
N VAL A 54 4.66 3.98 12.08
CA VAL A 54 6.09 3.90 11.74
C VAL A 54 6.44 4.86 10.62
N GLN A 55 7.73 5.12 10.41
CA GLN A 55 8.24 6.17 9.52
C GLN A 55 8.00 5.93 8.01
N SER A 56 7.67 4.71 7.57
CA SER A 56 7.35 4.42 6.16
C SER A 56 6.61 3.09 6.02
N GLY A 57 5.93 2.89 4.86
CA GLY A 57 5.34 1.59 4.52
C GLY A 57 6.38 0.48 4.41
N THR A 58 7.61 0.78 3.93
CA THR A 58 8.72 -0.18 3.87
C THR A 58 9.16 -0.60 5.28
N ALA A 59 9.29 0.36 6.21
CA ALA A 59 9.59 0.07 7.61
C ALA A 59 8.48 -0.78 8.26
N ALA A 60 7.20 -0.52 7.92
CA ALA A 60 6.06 -1.31 8.38
C ALA A 60 6.15 -2.77 7.92
N LEU A 61 6.43 -3.00 6.62
CA LEU A 61 6.63 -4.34 6.06
C LEU A 61 7.83 -5.07 6.71
N HIS A 62 8.95 -4.36 6.87
CA HIS A 62 10.16 -4.93 7.47
C HIS A 62 9.93 -5.39 8.91
N VAL A 63 9.40 -4.51 9.78
CA VAL A 63 9.13 -4.93 11.18
C VAL A 63 8.02 -5.96 11.29
N ALA A 64 7.07 -5.99 10.35
CA ALA A 64 6.05 -7.04 10.29
C ALA A 64 6.67 -8.41 9.97
N LEU A 65 7.60 -8.49 9.00
CA LEU A 65 8.36 -9.70 8.70
C LEU A 65 9.18 -10.17 9.91
N LYS A 66 9.93 -9.26 10.53
CA LYS A 66 10.72 -9.56 11.75
C LYS A 66 9.82 -9.97 12.91
N GLY A 67 8.68 -9.29 13.09
CA GLY A 67 7.66 -9.64 14.11
C GLY A 67 7.03 -11.00 13.88
N ALA A 68 6.77 -11.38 12.62
CA ALA A 68 6.35 -12.71 12.19
C ALA A 68 7.45 -13.78 12.36
N GLY A 69 8.63 -13.37 12.81
CA GLY A 69 9.75 -14.27 13.09
C GLY A 69 10.57 -14.67 11.86
N VAL A 70 10.51 -13.90 10.77
CA VAL A 70 11.35 -14.13 9.59
C VAL A 70 12.82 -13.95 9.97
N LYS A 71 13.63 -14.94 9.59
CA LYS A 71 15.08 -15.00 9.79
C LYS A 71 15.77 -15.05 8.43
N GLN A 72 17.10 -14.95 8.45
CA GLN A 72 17.96 -15.16 7.28
C GLN A 72 17.61 -16.49 6.60
N ASN A 73 17.58 -16.49 5.28
CA ASN A 73 17.22 -17.61 4.41
C ASN A 73 15.76 -18.12 4.50
N ASP A 74 14.92 -17.60 5.39
CA ASP A 74 13.49 -17.91 5.35
C ASP A 74 12.89 -17.48 4.00
N LYS A 75 11.87 -18.20 3.54
CA LYS A 75 11.20 -17.93 2.27
C LYS A 75 9.98 -17.07 2.50
N VAL A 76 9.81 -16.03 1.66
CA VAL A 76 8.66 -15.12 1.71
C VAL A 76 8.05 -15.00 0.32
N ILE A 77 6.77 -15.32 0.17
CA ILE A 77 6.04 -15.11 -1.09
C ILE A 77 5.68 -13.63 -1.23
N ILE A 78 5.93 -13.08 -2.43
CA ILE A 78 5.53 -11.74 -2.84
C ILE A 78 4.92 -11.77 -4.26
N PRO A 79 4.01 -10.84 -4.62
CA PRO A 79 3.53 -10.73 -6.00
C PRO A 79 4.60 -10.15 -6.93
N ASN A 80 4.55 -10.55 -8.20
CA ASN A 80 5.46 -10.05 -9.24
C ASN A 80 5.15 -8.58 -9.63
N PHE A 81 3.91 -8.13 -9.49
CA PHE A 81 3.47 -6.77 -9.81
C PHE A 81 3.08 -6.02 -8.53
N THR A 82 4.01 -5.30 -7.94
CA THR A 82 3.81 -4.53 -6.70
C THR A 82 4.88 -3.45 -6.55
N CYS A 83 4.78 -2.66 -5.48
CA CYS A 83 5.82 -1.70 -5.11
C CYS A 83 7.11 -2.41 -4.69
N ASN A 84 8.26 -1.80 -5.00
CA ASN A 84 9.59 -2.29 -4.60
C ASN A 84 9.72 -2.51 -3.08
N SER A 85 8.92 -1.83 -2.25
CA SER A 85 8.93 -1.99 -0.79
C SER A 85 8.71 -3.44 -0.33
N ASN A 86 7.93 -4.23 -1.09
CA ASN A 86 7.66 -5.63 -0.76
C ASN A 86 8.94 -6.47 -0.85
N ILE A 87 9.68 -6.39 -1.96
CA ILE A 87 10.92 -7.16 -2.10
C ILE A 87 12.04 -6.59 -1.23
N SER A 88 12.14 -5.25 -1.10
CA SER A 88 13.14 -4.61 -0.25
C SER A 88 13.01 -5.03 1.22
N SER A 89 11.78 -5.12 1.74
CA SER A 89 11.55 -5.57 3.12
C SER A 89 12.00 -7.02 3.35
N VAL A 90 11.84 -7.88 2.35
CA VAL A 90 12.34 -9.28 2.39
C VAL A 90 13.87 -9.30 2.39
N SER A 91 14.48 -8.49 1.52
CA SER A 91 15.95 -8.36 1.45
C SER A 91 16.55 -7.84 2.76
N GLN A 92 15.91 -6.84 3.39
CA GLN A 92 16.33 -6.31 4.70
C GLN A 92 16.30 -7.36 5.82
N CYS A 93 15.50 -8.42 5.67
CA CYS A 93 15.51 -9.57 6.56
C CYS A 93 16.57 -10.63 6.21
N ASN A 94 17.38 -10.43 5.16
CA ASN A 94 18.23 -11.46 4.55
C ASN A 94 17.43 -12.73 4.19
N ALA A 95 16.14 -12.59 3.89
CA ALA A 95 15.25 -13.67 3.52
C ALA A 95 15.19 -13.85 1.99
N LYS A 96 14.68 -14.97 1.54
CA LYS A 96 14.59 -15.34 0.11
C LYS A 96 13.21 -15.02 -0.44
N PRO A 97 13.06 -14.08 -1.40
CA PRO A 97 11.78 -13.82 -2.03
C PRO A 97 11.39 -14.97 -2.97
N ILE A 98 10.14 -15.42 -2.86
CA ILE A 98 9.47 -16.30 -3.82
C ILE A 98 8.48 -15.44 -4.59
N ILE A 99 8.81 -15.10 -5.82
CA ILE A 99 8.00 -14.22 -6.65
C ILE A 99 6.91 -15.05 -7.34
N VAL A 100 5.65 -14.66 -7.18
CA VAL A 100 4.50 -15.32 -7.79
C VAL A 100 3.75 -14.34 -8.68
N GLU A 101 3.29 -14.83 -9.84
CA GLU A 101 2.58 -14.01 -10.81
C GLU A 101 1.19 -13.61 -10.32
N ILE A 102 0.67 -12.53 -10.92
CA ILE A 102 -0.64 -11.93 -10.63
C ILE A 102 -1.73 -12.46 -11.56
N GLU A 103 -2.99 -12.40 -11.10
CA GLU A 103 -4.16 -12.53 -11.96
C GLU A 103 -4.56 -11.16 -12.55
N MET A 104 -5.29 -11.17 -13.69
CA MET A 104 -5.55 -9.94 -14.46
C MET A 104 -6.83 -9.20 -14.08
N ASP A 105 -7.70 -9.76 -13.24
CA ASP A 105 -8.94 -9.07 -12.88
C ASP A 105 -8.73 -7.95 -11.86
N THR A 106 -7.86 -8.17 -10.87
CA THR A 106 -7.59 -7.21 -9.78
C THR A 106 -6.10 -6.93 -9.57
N LEU A 107 -5.22 -7.58 -10.34
CA LEU A 107 -3.76 -7.50 -10.24
C LEU A 107 -3.22 -8.04 -8.89
N GLY A 108 -4.00 -8.88 -8.22
CA GLY A 108 -3.59 -9.60 -7.02
C GLY A 108 -2.83 -10.87 -7.36
N LEU A 109 -2.30 -11.57 -6.33
CA LEU A 109 -1.68 -12.88 -6.50
C LEU A 109 -2.63 -13.89 -7.17
N ASP A 110 -2.17 -14.61 -8.18
CA ASP A 110 -2.89 -15.75 -8.74
C ASP A 110 -2.98 -16.88 -7.70
N TYR A 111 -4.19 -17.34 -7.40
CA TYR A 111 -4.43 -18.35 -6.36
C TYR A 111 -3.77 -19.70 -6.67
N GLN A 112 -3.86 -20.18 -7.92
CA GLN A 112 -3.34 -21.49 -8.28
C GLN A 112 -1.81 -21.52 -8.25
N LEU A 113 -1.18 -20.45 -8.75
CA LEU A 113 0.27 -20.31 -8.68
C LEU A 113 0.75 -20.13 -7.24
N THR A 114 0.01 -19.35 -6.45
CA THR A 114 0.30 -19.15 -5.02
C THR A 114 0.23 -20.47 -4.25
N LYS A 115 -0.80 -21.27 -4.49
CA LYS A 115 -0.95 -22.62 -3.90
C LYS A 115 0.24 -23.51 -4.23
N LYS A 116 0.62 -23.59 -5.52
CA LYS A 116 1.79 -24.38 -5.97
C LYS A 116 3.08 -23.89 -5.29
N ALA A 117 3.27 -22.57 -5.18
CA ALA A 117 4.44 -21.98 -4.53
C ALA A 117 4.48 -22.32 -3.03
N ILE A 118 3.36 -22.25 -2.33
CA ILE A 118 3.27 -22.61 -0.90
C ILE A 118 3.63 -24.08 -0.69
N ASP A 119 3.07 -24.99 -1.49
CA ASP A 119 3.31 -26.42 -1.37
C ASP A 119 4.77 -26.81 -1.65
N LYS A 120 5.36 -26.20 -2.67
CA LYS A 120 6.75 -26.49 -3.09
C LYS A 120 7.78 -25.86 -2.15
N TYR A 121 7.61 -24.58 -1.79
CA TYR A 121 8.66 -23.81 -1.10
C TYR A 121 8.46 -23.71 0.40
N LYS A 122 7.27 -24.03 0.91
CA LYS A 122 6.93 -23.95 2.35
C LYS A 122 7.36 -22.63 2.96
N PRO A 123 6.88 -21.48 2.45
CA PRO A 123 7.28 -20.16 2.91
C PRO A 123 6.81 -19.94 4.35
N LYS A 124 7.54 -19.10 5.07
CA LYS A 124 7.15 -18.68 6.41
C LYS A 124 6.07 -17.61 6.39
N VAL A 125 6.17 -16.70 5.42
CA VAL A 125 5.26 -15.55 5.26
C VAL A 125 4.84 -15.43 3.80
N LEU A 126 3.62 -14.94 3.59
CA LEU A 126 3.10 -14.45 2.31
C LEU A 126 2.70 -12.99 2.46
N GLN A 127 3.19 -12.11 1.58
CA GLN A 127 2.73 -10.73 1.43
C GLN A 127 1.60 -10.70 0.39
N LEU A 128 0.36 -10.46 0.85
CA LEU A 128 -0.82 -10.31 0.01
C LEU A 128 -1.05 -8.83 -0.24
N VAL A 129 -0.98 -8.39 -1.50
CA VAL A 129 -1.04 -6.97 -1.86
C VAL A 129 -2.36 -6.62 -2.54
N HIS A 130 -2.92 -5.45 -2.18
CA HIS A 130 -4.10 -4.85 -2.79
C HIS A 130 -3.68 -3.66 -3.65
N VAL A 131 -3.48 -3.91 -4.95
CA VAL A 131 -2.89 -2.95 -5.88
C VAL A 131 -3.88 -1.83 -6.24
N TYR A 132 -3.40 -0.57 -6.29
CA TYR A 132 -4.11 0.64 -6.74
C TYR A 132 -5.44 0.93 -6.05
N GLY A 133 -5.69 0.32 -4.88
CA GLY A 133 -6.93 0.54 -4.12
C GLY A 133 -8.03 -0.47 -4.40
N PHE A 134 -7.71 -1.57 -5.09
CA PHE A 134 -8.63 -2.67 -5.39
C PHE A 134 -8.33 -3.87 -4.49
N PRO A 135 -9.36 -4.45 -3.84
CA PRO A 135 -9.17 -5.70 -3.12
C PRO A 135 -8.76 -6.83 -4.08
N ALA A 136 -7.71 -7.58 -3.74
CA ALA A 136 -7.27 -8.71 -4.53
C ALA A 136 -8.34 -9.82 -4.56
N LYS A 137 -8.64 -10.34 -5.75
CA LYS A 137 -9.75 -11.28 -6.05
C LYS A 137 -9.74 -12.50 -5.13
N ASP A 138 -8.62 -13.15 -5.01
CA ASP A 138 -8.52 -14.43 -4.31
C ASP A 138 -8.10 -14.30 -2.83
N THR A 139 -8.20 -13.11 -2.23
CA THR A 139 -7.82 -12.83 -0.84
C THR A 139 -8.32 -13.91 0.14
N LYS A 140 -9.61 -14.23 0.12
CA LYS A 140 -10.19 -15.21 1.05
C LYS A 140 -9.64 -16.62 0.85
N LYS A 141 -9.46 -17.05 -0.42
CA LYS A 141 -8.93 -18.37 -0.76
C LYS A 141 -7.47 -18.50 -0.35
N ILE A 142 -6.64 -17.47 -0.65
CA ILE A 142 -5.22 -17.43 -0.30
C ILE A 142 -5.06 -17.49 1.22
N VAL A 143 -5.77 -16.64 1.97
CA VAL A 143 -5.69 -16.60 3.43
C VAL A 143 -6.11 -17.94 4.06
N ALA A 144 -7.21 -18.55 3.58
CA ALA A 144 -7.65 -19.85 4.07
C ALA A 144 -6.61 -20.96 3.81
N TYR A 145 -5.98 -20.93 2.63
CA TYR A 145 -4.92 -21.89 2.29
C TYR A 145 -3.65 -21.68 3.13
N CYS A 146 -3.22 -20.43 3.31
CA CYS A 146 -2.11 -20.09 4.18
C CYS A 146 -2.34 -20.58 5.62
N LYS A 147 -3.55 -20.37 6.15
CA LYS A 147 -3.93 -20.85 7.49
C LYS A 147 -3.79 -22.39 7.60
N LYS A 148 -4.28 -23.14 6.59
CA LYS A 148 -4.13 -24.60 6.53
C LYS A 148 -2.66 -25.03 6.53
N LYS A 149 -1.79 -24.25 5.88
CA LYS A 149 -0.35 -24.55 5.74
C LYS A 149 0.51 -23.89 6.81
N LYS A 150 -0.08 -23.20 7.80
CA LYS A 150 0.62 -22.46 8.87
C LYS A 150 1.57 -21.37 8.33
N VAL A 151 1.22 -20.75 7.19
CA VAL A 151 1.92 -19.63 6.59
C VAL A 151 1.30 -18.34 7.12
N ILE A 152 2.11 -17.44 7.69
CA ILE A 152 1.64 -16.13 8.19
C ILE A 152 1.36 -15.22 6.99
N VAL A 153 0.21 -14.53 7.02
CA VAL A 153 -0.18 -13.58 5.97
C VAL A 153 0.03 -12.15 6.45
N ILE A 154 0.93 -11.42 5.79
CA ILE A 154 1.02 -9.96 5.89
C ILE A 154 0.18 -9.39 4.75
N GLU A 155 -0.92 -8.74 5.10
CA GLU A 155 -1.84 -8.12 4.15
C GLU A 155 -1.41 -6.67 3.89
N ASP A 156 -0.75 -6.45 2.77
CA ASP A 156 -0.31 -5.11 2.35
C ASP A 156 -1.46 -4.37 1.66
N ALA A 157 -2.15 -3.57 2.43
CA ALA A 157 -3.21 -2.66 1.99
C ALA A 157 -2.72 -1.20 1.89
N SER A 158 -1.42 -0.98 1.69
CA SER A 158 -0.77 0.34 1.58
C SER A 158 -1.43 1.26 0.56
N GLU A 159 -2.16 0.71 -0.38
CA GLU A 159 -2.86 1.43 -1.46
C GLU A 159 -4.38 1.37 -1.33
N ALA A 160 -4.90 0.63 -0.34
CA ALA A 160 -6.30 0.23 -0.31
C ALA A 160 -7.02 0.55 1.02
N LEU A 161 -6.56 1.56 1.77
CA LEU A 161 -7.24 1.96 3.02
C LEU A 161 -8.70 2.33 2.75
N GLY A 162 -9.64 1.61 3.37
CA GLY A 162 -11.07 1.78 3.21
C GLY A 162 -11.70 0.85 2.16
N ALA A 163 -10.91 0.14 1.36
CA ALA A 163 -11.41 -0.89 0.45
C ALA A 163 -11.93 -2.11 1.24
N ARG A 164 -12.87 -2.87 0.67
CA ARG A 164 -13.50 -4.01 1.37
C ARG A 164 -13.99 -5.10 0.44
N ILE A 165 -14.09 -6.31 1.00
CA ILE A 165 -14.73 -7.47 0.40
C ILE A 165 -15.96 -7.80 1.24
N GLY A 166 -17.15 -7.59 0.69
CA GLY A 166 -18.39 -7.60 1.47
C GLY A 166 -18.40 -6.49 2.52
N LYS A 167 -18.62 -6.87 3.77
CA LYS A 167 -18.62 -5.93 4.93
C LYS A 167 -17.23 -5.75 5.53
N LYS A 168 -16.23 -6.60 5.20
CA LYS A 168 -14.93 -6.64 5.85
C LYS A 168 -13.90 -5.78 5.11
N LEU A 169 -13.21 -4.89 5.83
CA LEU A 169 -12.15 -4.04 5.29
C LEU A 169 -10.89 -4.88 4.94
N VAL A 170 -10.21 -4.52 3.85
CA VAL A 170 -8.87 -5.07 3.56
C VAL A 170 -7.88 -4.59 4.62
N GLY A 171 -6.80 -5.36 4.82
CA GLY A 171 -5.87 -5.19 5.95
C GLY A 171 -6.31 -5.93 7.20
N THR A 172 -7.45 -6.67 7.14
CA THR A 172 -7.98 -7.45 8.27
C THR A 172 -8.16 -8.93 7.99
N PHE A 173 -7.87 -9.38 6.76
CA PHE A 173 -7.97 -10.79 6.38
C PHE A 173 -6.75 -11.59 6.81
N GLY A 174 -5.56 -10.97 6.76
CA GLY A 174 -4.30 -11.57 7.20
C GLY A 174 -4.07 -11.50 8.71
N ASP A 175 -2.90 -11.98 9.13
CA ASP A 175 -2.44 -11.95 10.53
C ASP A 175 -1.94 -10.55 10.93
N ILE A 176 -1.36 -9.83 9.96
CA ILE A 176 -0.81 -8.48 10.11
C ILE A 176 -1.30 -7.64 8.92
N GLY A 177 -1.89 -6.48 9.19
CA GLY A 177 -2.28 -5.49 8.19
C GLY A 177 -1.27 -4.36 8.09
N ILE A 178 -0.93 -3.94 6.86
CA ILE A 178 -0.02 -2.84 6.56
C ILE A 178 -0.74 -1.77 5.75
N PHE A 179 -0.54 -0.50 6.12
CA PHE A 179 -0.97 0.65 5.33
C PHE A 179 0.18 1.66 5.22
N SER A 180 0.38 2.23 4.04
CA SER A 180 1.27 3.38 3.85
C SER A 180 0.50 4.67 4.09
N THR A 181 1.17 5.64 4.69
CA THR A 181 0.66 7.00 4.89
C THR A 181 1.56 8.04 4.22
N ARG A 182 2.30 7.63 3.18
CA ARG A 182 3.06 8.56 2.33
C ARG A 182 2.11 9.59 1.69
N SER A 183 2.62 10.77 1.33
CA SER A 183 1.82 11.94 0.90
C SER A 183 0.70 11.62 -0.08
N GLU A 184 0.95 10.83 -1.11
CA GLU A 184 -0.05 10.50 -2.13
C GLU A 184 -0.99 9.34 -1.78
N LYS A 185 -0.86 8.72 -0.58
CA LYS A 185 -1.74 7.61 -0.17
C LYS A 185 -3.11 8.12 0.30
N MET A 186 -4.01 7.19 0.62
CA MET A 186 -5.39 7.50 1.05
C MET A 186 -5.43 8.38 2.31
N ILE A 187 -4.46 8.22 3.20
CA ILE A 187 -4.10 9.14 4.28
C ILE A 187 -2.67 9.56 4.01
N GLY A 188 -2.45 10.86 3.76
CA GLY A 188 -1.14 11.43 3.46
C GLY A 188 -0.60 12.24 4.63
N VAL A 189 0.53 11.81 5.21
CA VAL A 189 1.17 12.53 6.33
C VAL A 189 2.54 13.13 5.97
N GLY A 190 3.00 12.90 4.75
CA GLY A 190 4.38 13.14 4.30
C GLY A 190 5.04 11.82 4.02
N GLU A 191 5.78 11.28 4.95
CA GLU A 191 6.26 9.90 4.96
C GLU A 191 5.68 9.17 6.17
N GLY A 192 5.30 7.89 5.99
CA GLY A 192 4.76 7.09 7.08
C GLY A 192 4.18 5.75 6.65
N GLY A 193 3.95 4.92 7.64
CA GLY A 193 3.28 3.64 7.54
C GLY A 193 2.66 3.24 8.86
N VAL A 194 1.81 2.24 8.83
CA VAL A 194 1.21 1.67 10.04
C VAL A 194 1.17 0.16 9.95
N VAL A 195 1.35 -0.48 11.10
CA VAL A 195 1.21 -1.92 11.29
C VAL A 195 0.06 -2.18 12.23
N LEU A 196 -0.84 -3.09 11.85
CA LEU A 196 -1.99 -3.47 12.67
C LEU A 196 -2.06 -5.00 12.86
N SER A 197 -2.52 -5.44 14.01
CA SER A 197 -2.79 -6.87 14.26
C SER A 197 -3.79 -7.04 15.41
N ASN A 198 -4.46 -8.19 15.45
CA ASN A 198 -5.19 -8.66 16.63
C ASN A 198 -4.33 -9.56 17.53
N ASN A 199 -3.18 -10.04 17.04
CA ASN A 199 -2.29 -10.93 17.78
C ASN A 199 -1.36 -10.10 18.68
N LYS A 200 -1.60 -10.17 19.99
CA LYS A 200 -0.82 -9.42 20.99
C LYS A 200 0.67 -9.76 20.96
N LYS A 201 1.02 -11.04 20.88
CA LYS A 201 2.44 -11.48 20.89
C LYS A 201 3.21 -10.96 19.68
N ILE A 202 2.61 -11.05 18.49
CA ILE A 202 3.21 -10.51 17.25
C ILE A 202 3.36 -8.99 17.36
N PHE A 203 2.32 -8.30 17.84
CA PHE A 203 2.31 -6.85 17.93
C PHE A 203 3.34 -6.32 18.95
N GLU A 204 3.45 -6.93 20.13
CA GLU A 204 4.45 -6.57 21.13
C GLU A 204 5.86 -6.71 20.57
N LYS A 205 6.15 -7.79 19.85
CA LYS A 205 7.43 -7.98 19.18
C LYS A 205 7.70 -6.91 18.12
N ILE A 206 6.70 -6.58 17.28
CA ILE A 206 6.79 -5.50 16.29
C ILE A 206 7.10 -4.16 16.98
N ASN A 207 6.38 -3.85 18.07
CA ASN A 207 6.55 -2.60 18.80
C ASN A 207 7.94 -2.48 19.44
N LEU A 208 8.45 -3.55 20.01
CA LEU A 208 9.81 -3.60 20.56
C LEU A 208 10.85 -3.35 19.46
N LEU A 209 10.78 -4.10 18.37
CA LEU A 209 11.70 -3.97 17.24
C LEU A 209 11.68 -2.56 16.65
N ALA A 210 10.50 -1.98 16.42
CA ALA A 210 10.35 -0.63 15.87
C ALA A 210 10.85 0.47 16.81
N SER A 211 10.92 0.19 18.13
CA SER A 211 11.36 1.12 19.18
C SER A 211 12.74 0.82 19.74
N ARG A 212 13.69 0.38 18.91
CA ARG A 212 15.08 0.08 19.26
C ARG A 212 15.24 -1.13 20.18
N ASN A 213 14.25 -2.01 20.25
CA ASN A 213 14.23 -3.18 21.12
C ASN A 213 14.57 -2.87 22.59
N SER A 214 14.06 -1.73 23.10
CA SER A 214 14.25 -1.31 24.48
C SER A 214 13.02 -1.70 25.32
N PRO A 215 13.06 -2.80 26.10
CA PRO A 215 11.92 -3.32 26.84
C PRO A 215 11.47 -2.41 27.99
N PHE A 216 12.40 -1.65 28.57
CA PHE A 216 12.13 -0.81 29.75
C PHE A 216 11.77 0.63 29.43
N ARG A 217 11.83 1.07 28.16
CA ARG A 217 11.61 2.48 27.77
C ARG A 217 10.29 3.10 28.25
N ASN A 218 9.27 2.30 28.50
CA ASN A 218 7.93 2.75 28.89
C ASN A 218 7.54 2.34 30.31
N LYS A 219 8.43 1.72 31.08
CA LYS A 219 8.16 1.28 32.44
C LYS A 219 8.59 2.36 33.43
N LYS A 220 8.09 2.28 34.67
CA LYS A 220 8.51 3.10 35.81
C LYS A 220 9.82 2.57 36.45
N ASP A 221 10.55 1.79 35.68
CA ASP A 221 11.80 1.15 36.15
C ASP A 221 12.90 2.16 36.42
N PRO A 222 13.98 1.77 37.10
CA PRO A 222 15.12 2.62 37.38
C PRO A 222 15.63 3.33 36.13
N TYR A 223 16.04 4.58 36.27
CA TYR A 223 16.41 5.48 35.17
C TYR A 223 17.41 4.84 34.19
N TRP A 224 18.37 4.11 34.69
CA TRP A 224 19.47 3.49 33.94
C TRP A 224 19.00 2.37 32.99
N GLU A 225 17.98 1.60 33.35
CA GLU A 225 17.45 0.50 32.54
C GLU A 225 16.69 0.97 31.31
N LYS A 226 16.25 2.24 31.28
CA LYS A 226 15.50 2.79 30.13
C LYS A 226 16.31 2.82 28.83
N TYR A 227 17.62 2.80 28.91
CA TYR A 227 18.53 2.78 27.76
C TYR A 227 19.03 1.39 27.40
N TYR A 228 18.69 0.39 28.18
CA TYR A 228 19.03 -0.99 27.85
C TYR A 228 18.30 -1.44 26.59
N THR A 229 19.01 -2.14 25.70
CA THR A 229 18.47 -2.75 24.48
C THR A 229 18.72 -4.24 24.46
N ASN A 230 17.71 -5.02 24.11
CA ASN A 230 17.79 -6.47 24.07
C ASN A 230 18.09 -6.97 22.63
N GLY A 231 19.25 -6.60 22.10
CA GLY A 231 19.70 -6.99 20.77
C GLY A 231 19.16 -6.11 19.63
N GLU A 232 18.95 -6.71 18.46
CA GLU A 232 18.54 -6.01 17.23
C GLU A 232 17.23 -5.22 17.40
N GLY A 233 17.26 -3.96 17.01
CA GLY A 233 16.11 -3.07 17.03
C GLY A 233 16.28 -1.89 16.09
N TYR A 234 15.16 -1.23 15.71
CA TYR A 234 15.12 -0.19 14.69
C TYR A 234 14.52 1.10 15.23
N ASN A 235 14.95 2.23 14.73
CA ASN A 235 14.36 3.53 15.04
C ASN A 235 13.27 3.89 14.04
N TYR A 236 12.16 3.15 14.04
CA TYR A 236 11.11 3.26 13.01
C TYR A 236 9.85 3.98 13.47
N LEU A 237 9.76 4.44 14.71
CA LEU A 237 8.56 5.12 15.19
C LEU A 237 8.32 6.44 14.46
N THR A 238 7.08 6.71 14.10
CA THR A 238 6.66 7.97 13.47
C THR A 238 6.92 9.18 14.38
N PRO A 239 7.54 10.26 13.90
CA PRO A 239 7.61 11.53 14.59
C PRO A 239 6.20 12.08 14.94
N HIS A 240 6.09 12.76 16.09
CA HIS A 240 4.81 13.28 16.58
C HIS A 240 4.17 14.31 15.63
N LEU A 241 4.99 15.09 14.92
CA LEU A 241 4.55 16.03 13.92
C LEU A 241 3.72 15.35 12.81
N LEU A 242 4.22 14.24 12.27
CA LEU A 242 3.51 13.45 11.26
C LEU A 242 2.30 12.72 11.85
N GLY A 243 2.38 12.30 13.11
CA GLY A 243 1.25 11.76 13.86
C GLY A 243 0.11 12.77 14.02
N ALA A 244 0.42 14.06 14.14
CA ALA A 244 -0.58 15.13 14.21
C ALA A 244 -1.34 15.29 12.87
N VAL A 245 -0.61 15.26 11.75
CA VAL A 245 -1.22 15.22 10.41
C VAL A 245 -2.08 13.97 10.26
N GLY A 246 -1.56 12.79 10.64
CA GLY A 246 -2.28 11.53 10.59
C GLY A 246 -3.58 11.52 11.38
N ARG A 247 -3.58 12.16 12.56
CA ARG A 247 -4.79 12.37 13.37
C ARG A 247 -5.84 13.16 12.61
N ALA A 248 -5.49 14.29 12.02
CA ALA A 248 -6.43 15.11 11.26
C ALA A 248 -6.98 14.36 10.04
N GLN A 249 -6.11 13.64 9.33
CA GLN A 249 -6.48 12.83 8.18
C GLN A 249 -7.50 11.74 8.55
N ILE A 250 -7.28 10.95 9.60
CA ILE A 250 -8.20 9.88 10.00
C ILE A 250 -9.54 10.44 10.52
N GLU A 251 -9.53 11.58 11.18
CA GLU A 251 -10.74 12.26 11.65
C GLU A 251 -11.66 12.69 10.49
N ARG A 252 -11.08 13.06 9.37
CA ARG A 252 -11.79 13.47 8.15
C ARG A 252 -12.03 12.33 7.15
N PHE A 253 -11.34 11.19 7.31
CA PHE A 253 -11.23 10.15 6.29
C PHE A 253 -12.58 9.68 5.76
N LYS A 254 -13.43 9.18 6.66
CA LYS A 254 -14.73 8.57 6.30
C LYS A 254 -15.71 9.56 5.66
N LYS A 255 -15.73 10.82 6.13
CA LYS A 255 -16.71 11.83 5.68
C LYS A 255 -16.23 12.65 4.49
N ASN A 256 -14.93 12.92 4.38
CA ASN A 256 -14.40 13.91 3.43
C ASN A 256 -13.45 13.32 2.38
N ILE A 257 -12.54 12.39 2.76
CA ILE A 257 -11.48 11.92 1.85
C ILE A 257 -11.97 10.74 1.01
N LEU A 258 -12.41 9.67 1.67
CA LEU A 258 -12.82 8.43 1.02
C LEU A 258 -13.95 8.61 -0.01
N PRO A 259 -15.05 9.34 0.28
CA PRO A 259 -16.13 9.53 -0.70
C PRO A 259 -15.68 10.28 -1.96
N LYS A 260 -14.79 11.28 -1.81
CA LYS A 260 -14.24 12.02 -2.96
C LYS A 260 -13.39 11.15 -3.86
N LYS A 261 -12.52 10.30 -3.28
CA LYS A 261 -11.72 9.34 -4.06
C LYS A 261 -12.59 8.35 -4.83
N ILE A 262 -13.60 7.80 -4.18
CA ILE A 262 -14.55 6.88 -4.83
C ILE A 262 -15.31 7.59 -5.97
N LYS A 263 -15.71 8.85 -5.77
CA LYS A 263 -16.38 9.65 -6.82
C LYS A 263 -15.49 9.81 -8.05
N VAL A 264 -14.21 10.15 -7.89
CA VAL A 264 -13.26 10.27 -9.00
C VAL A 264 -13.15 8.97 -9.80
N GLY A 265 -12.95 7.82 -9.12
CA GLY A 265 -12.87 6.52 -9.80
C GLY A 265 -14.18 6.14 -10.55
N LYS A 266 -15.33 6.46 -9.97
CA LYS A 266 -16.63 6.25 -10.62
C LYS A 266 -16.82 7.16 -11.84
N ASN A 267 -16.40 8.44 -11.74
CA ASN A 267 -16.49 9.38 -12.86
C ASN A 267 -15.64 8.90 -14.04
N TYR A 268 -14.42 8.41 -13.79
CA TYR A 268 -13.61 7.81 -14.85
C TYR A 268 -14.36 6.67 -15.57
N ARG A 269 -14.91 5.71 -14.83
CA ARG A 269 -15.62 4.56 -15.41
C ARG A 269 -16.92 4.96 -16.13
N LYS A 270 -17.55 6.07 -15.72
CA LYS A 270 -18.72 6.63 -16.41
C LYS A 270 -18.35 7.26 -17.74
N LEU A 271 -17.22 7.96 -17.82
CA LEU A 271 -16.82 8.79 -18.96
C LEU A 271 -16.00 8.02 -20.00
N PHE A 272 -15.12 7.10 -19.56
CA PHE A 272 -14.28 6.31 -20.46
C PHE A 272 -15.07 5.09 -20.98
N LYS A 273 -15.62 5.19 -22.20
CA LYS A 273 -16.42 4.15 -22.85
C LYS A 273 -15.84 3.66 -24.18
N ASP A 274 -14.64 4.11 -24.54
CA ASP A 274 -13.96 3.68 -25.77
C ASP A 274 -13.40 2.27 -25.59
N ASN A 275 -13.74 1.35 -26.49
CA ASN A 275 -13.32 -0.06 -26.41
C ASN A 275 -11.81 -0.26 -26.62
N ARG A 276 -11.09 0.75 -27.13
CA ARG A 276 -9.62 0.73 -27.25
C ARG A 276 -8.92 0.98 -25.92
N ILE A 277 -9.68 1.41 -24.89
CA ILE A 277 -9.19 1.79 -23.57
C ILE A 277 -9.84 0.90 -22.52
N ILE A 278 -9.06 0.13 -21.78
CA ILE A 278 -9.56 -0.77 -20.76
C ILE A 278 -9.02 -0.35 -19.38
N PHE A 279 -9.87 -0.32 -18.36
CA PHE A 279 -9.39 -0.19 -16.99
C PHE A 279 -8.64 -1.46 -16.59
N SER A 280 -7.43 -1.27 -16.02
CA SER A 280 -6.56 -2.39 -15.65
C SER A 280 -7.18 -3.36 -14.63
N GLN A 281 -8.17 -2.89 -13.87
CA GLN A 281 -8.80 -3.68 -12.82
C GLN A 281 -10.32 -3.65 -12.94
N LYS A 282 -10.93 -4.81 -12.72
CA LYS A 282 -12.39 -5.00 -12.71
C LYS A 282 -12.96 -4.74 -11.31
N ILE A 283 -14.18 -4.24 -11.25
CA ILE A 283 -14.97 -4.18 -10.00
C ILE A 283 -15.79 -5.47 -9.94
N LEU A 284 -15.38 -6.38 -9.08
CA LEU A 284 -16.05 -7.66 -8.91
C LEU A 284 -17.26 -7.53 -7.97
N LYS A 285 -18.26 -8.41 -8.15
CA LYS A 285 -19.44 -8.45 -7.27
C LYS A 285 -19.03 -8.65 -5.80
N GLY A 286 -19.47 -7.76 -4.94
CA GLY A 286 -19.12 -7.77 -3.50
C GLY A 286 -17.75 -7.18 -3.16
N PHE A 287 -17.03 -6.61 -4.14
CA PHE A 287 -15.77 -5.91 -3.94
C PHE A 287 -15.96 -4.41 -4.06
N PHE A 288 -15.42 -3.66 -3.12
CA PHE A 288 -15.60 -2.20 -3.02
C PHE A 288 -14.24 -1.50 -3.03
N PRO A 289 -13.70 -1.15 -4.20
CA PRO A 289 -12.42 -0.46 -4.32
C PRO A 289 -12.54 1.00 -3.85
N VAL A 290 -11.39 1.58 -3.51
CA VAL A 290 -11.27 3.00 -3.14
C VAL A 290 -10.64 3.86 -4.24
N PHE A 291 -10.18 3.24 -5.34
CA PHE A 291 -9.58 3.91 -6.49
C PHE A 291 -8.43 4.85 -6.10
N TRP A 292 -7.49 4.33 -5.29
CA TRP A 292 -6.31 5.12 -4.94
C TRP A 292 -5.62 5.66 -6.18
N LEU A 293 -5.42 4.80 -7.19
CA LEU A 293 -5.02 5.20 -8.54
C LEU A 293 -5.95 4.56 -9.57
N ASN A 294 -6.14 5.24 -10.70
CA ASN A 294 -6.79 4.69 -11.87
C ASN A 294 -5.72 4.37 -12.91
N SER A 295 -5.75 3.16 -13.44
CA SER A 295 -4.83 2.68 -14.46
C SER A 295 -5.60 2.23 -15.69
N LEU A 296 -5.11 2.63 -16.86
CA LEU A 296 -5.66 2.28 -18.16
C LEU A 296 -4.70 1.31 -18.87
N VAL A 297 -5.25 0.38 -19.61
CA VAL A 297 -4.53 -0.58 -20.44
C VAL A 297 -4.92 -0.34 -21.90
N PHE A 298 -3.93 -0.39 -22.76
CA PHE A 298 -4.03 -0.22 -24.22
C PHE A 298 -3.61 -1.52 -24.91
N PRO A 299 -4.47 -2.55 -24.97
CA PRO A 299 -4.06 -3.91 -25.38
C PRO A 299 -3.64 -4.01 -26.86
N TYR A 300 -4.10 -3.08 -27.70
CA TYR A 300 -3.80 -3.05 -29.14
C TYR A 300 -2.59 -2.17 -29.48
N MET A 301 -1.98 -1.51 -28.50
CA MET A 301 -0.78 -0.69 -28.68
C MET A 301 0.46 -1.47 -28.23
N ASN A 302 1.55 -1.40 -29.00
CA ASN A 302 2.84 -1.89 -28.54
C ASN A 302 3.44 -0.95 -27.48
N LYS A 303 4.46 -1.42 -26.78
CA LYS A 303 5.17 -0.67 -25.74
C LYS A 303 5.59 0.74 -26.18
N THR A 304 6.13 0.87 -27.40
CA THR A 304 6.60 2.15 -27.95
C THR A 304 5.45 3.16 -28.08
N LYS A 305 4.33 2.74 -28.64
CA LYS A 305 3.12 3.60 -28.75
C LYS A 305 2.56 4.00 -27.38
N VAL A 306 2.56 3.10 -26.40
CA VAL A 306 2.13 3.42 -25.03
C VAL A 306 3.07 4.47 -24.39
N HIS A 307 4.38 4.37 -24.61
CA HIS A 307 5.35 5.38 -24.15
C HIS A 307 5.15 6.72 -24.87
N GLN A 308 4.86 6.72 -26.17
CA GLN A 308 4.57 7.93 -26.94
C GLN A 308 3.31 8.61 -26.41
N LEU A 309 2.24 7.86 -26.11
CA LEU A 309 1.03 8.39 -25.46
C LEU A 309 1.37 9.01 -24.10
N GLY A 310 2.17 8.34 -23.31
CA GLY A 310 2.64 8.89 -22.01
C GLY A 310 3.34 10.22 -22.17
N ASN A 311 4.31 10.31 -23.07
CA ASN A 311 5.04 11.56 -23.35
C ASN A 311 4.12 12.65 -23.90
N TYR A 312 3.16 12.29 -24.76
CA TYR A 312 2.14 13.19 -25.26
C TYR A 312 1.31 13.79 -24.13
N LEU A 313 0.80 12.99 -23.20
CA LEU A 313 0.04 13.45 -22.04
C LEU A 313 0.86 14.39 -21.15
N ILE A 314 2.14 14.05 -20.88
CA ILE A 314 3.06 14.88 -20.09
C ILE A 314 3.27 16.25 -20.78
N LYS A 315 3.46 16.28 -22.11
CA LYS A 315 3.59 17.53 -22.89
C LYS A 315 2.38 18.45 -22.70
N TYR A 316 1.17 17.88 -22.55
CA TYR A 316 -0.04 18.65 -22.26
C TYR A 316 -0.29 18.90 -20.77
N GLY A 317 0.71 18.69 -19.92
CA GLY A 317 0.64 18.99 -18.49
C GLY A 317 -0.14 17.97 -17.66
N ILE A 318 -0.38 16.76 -18.19
CA ILE A 318 -1.01 15.66 -17.46
C ILE A 318 0.08 14.78 -16.83
N GLU A 319 0.16 14.76 -15.49
CA GLU A 319 1.11 13.88 -14.81
C GLU A 319 0.61 12.43 -14.88
N ILE A 320 1.46 11.54 -15.38
CA ILE A 320 1.18 10.10 -15.47
C ILE A 320 2.32 9.30 -14.87
N ARG A 321 2.09 8.01 -14.62
CA ARG A 321 3.15 7.04 -14.27
C ARG A 321 2.98 5.75 -15.09
N PRO A 322 4.05 5.02 -15.38
CA PRO A 322 3.96 3.64 -15.86
C PRO A 322 3.41 2.73 -14.76
N GLY A 323 3.01 1.51 -15.13
CA GLY A 323 2.77 0.43 -14.18
C GLY A 323 4.02 0.05 -13.38
N PHE A 324 3.86 -0.76 -12.34
CA PHE A 324 5.00 -1.26 -11.57
C PHE A 324 5.94 -2.09 -12.43
N TRP A 325 7.23 -1.95 -12.20
CA TRP A 325 8.21 -2.90 -12.71
C TRP A 325 8.00 -4.26 -12.05
N PRO A 326 7.93 -5.36 -12.85
CA PRO A 326 7.89 -6.70 -12.29
C PRO A 326 9.09 -6.96 -11.40
N MET A 327 8.84 -7.50 -10.20
CA MET A 327 9.91 -7.81 -9.23
C MET A 327 10.95 -8.76 -9.84
N SER A 328 10.53 -9.63 -10.74
CA SER A 328 11.37 -10.55 -11.48
C SER A 328 12.36 -9.88 -12.43
N LYS A 329 12.19 -8.62 -12.78
CA LYS A 329 13.11 -7.85 -13.64
C LYS A 329 14.12 -7.00 -12.88
N LEU A 330 14.04 -6.96 -11.56
CA LEU A 330 14.96 -6.19 -10.71
C LEU A 330 16.31 -6.94 -10.61
N LYS A 331 17.34 -6.37 -11.22
CA LYS A 331 18.68 -7.01 -11.36
C LYS A 331 19.34 -7.40 -10.03
N ASN A 332 19.09 -6.64 -8.97
CA ASN A 332 19.75 -6.80 -7.67
C ASN A 332 19.11 -7.88 -6.78
N TYR A 333 17.97 -8.42 -7.17
CA TYR A 333 17.29 -9.45 -6.39
C TYR A 333 17.31 -10.77 -7.14
N LYS A 334 18.20 -11.69 -6.74
CA LYS A 334 18.19 -13.07 -7.23
C LYS A 334 16.96 -13.77 -6.66
N SER A 335 15.87 -13.80 -7.41
CA SER A 335 14.68 -14.54 -7.03
C SER A 335 14.85 -16.03 -7.29
N THR A 336 14.39 -16.84 -6.35
CA THR A 336 14.47 -18.31 -6.47
C THR A 336 13.35 -18.88 -7.33
N TYR A 337 12.31 -18.07 -7.69
CA TYR A 337 11.12 -18.61 -8.33
C TYR A 337 10.27 -17.57 -9.05
N ILE A 338 9.94 -17.84 -10.30
CA ILE A 338 8.99 -17.04 -11.08
C ILE A 338 8.16 -18.02 -11.91
N TYR A 339 6.86 -18.14 -11.57
CA TYR A 339 5.92 -18.79 -12.46
C TYR A 339 5.32 -17.75 -13.39
N ASN A 340 5.46 -17.98 -14.71
CA ASN A 340 4.78 -17.25 -15.78
C ASN A 340 4.83 -15.71 -15.65
N LYS A 341 5.79 -15.08 -16.33
CA LYS A 341 6.03 -13.62 -16.30
C LYS A 341 5.02 -12.79 -17.09
N LYS A 342 4.08 -13.42 -17.81
CA LYS A 342 3.30 -12.76 -18.87
C LYS A 342 2.43 -11.60 -18.38
N ASN A 343 1.72 -11.76 -17.27
CA ASN A 343 0.75 -10.77 -16.82
C ASN A 343 1.41 -9.48 -16.31
N SER A 344 2.42 -9.60 -15.46
CA SER A 344 3.16 -8.43 -14.94
C SER A 344 3.91 -7.69 -16.05
N GLU A 345 4.49 -8.40 -17.03
CA GLU A 345 5.15 -7.80 -18.17
C GLU A 345 4.16 -7.11 -19.11
N PHE A 346 3.01 -7.72 -19.34
CA PHE A 346 1.93 -7.10 -20.08
C PHE A 346 1.51 -5.78 -19.43
N MET A 347 1.27 -5.78 -18.12
CA MET A 347 0.91 -4.57 -17.38
C MET A 347 1.97 -3.47 -17.47
N LEU A 348 3.27 -3.81 -17.35
CA LEU A 348 4.36 -2.85 -17.52
C LEU A 348 4.35 -2.21 -18.91
N ASN A 349 4.13 -3.00 -19.95
CA ASN A 349 4.27 -2.56 -21.34
C ASN A 349 3.02 -1.86 -21.90
N HIS A 350 1.83 -2.15 -21.35
CA HIS A 350 0.56 -1.73 -21.93
C HIS A 350 -0.28 -0.83 -21.00
N SER A 351 0.21 -0.46 -19.80
CA SER A 351 -0.58 0.35 -18.88
C SER A 351 0.01 1.71 -18.59
N ILE A 352 -0.89 2.68 -18.35
CA ILE A 352 -0.58 4.03 -17.85
C ILE A 352 -1.46 4.32 -16.64
N ILE A 353 -0.85 4.84 -15.58
CA ILE A 353 -1.56 5.36 -14.41
C ILE A 353 -1.86 6.84 -14.67
N ILE A 354 -3.13 7.22 -14.54
CA ILE A 354 -3.66 8.55 -14.82
C ILE A 354 -4.01 9.31 -13.53
N PRO A 355 -4.15 10.65 -13.58
CA PRO A 355 -4.48 11.48 -12.41
C PRO A 355 -5.65 10.92 -11.61
N SER A 356 -5.50 10.90 -10.30
CA SER A 356 -6.46 10.28 -9.38
C SER A 356 -6.63 11.07 -8.08
N SER A 357 -6.30 12.37 -8.07
CA SER A 357 -6.48 13.24 -6.91
C SER A 357 -7.94 13.31 -6.46
N TYR A 358 -8.15 13.45 -5.14
CA TYR A 358 -9.50 13.46 -4.54
C TYR A 358 -10.39 14.64 -4.98
N ASP A 359 -9.79 15.70 -5.52
CA ASP A 359 -10.45 16.93 -6.00
C ASP A 359 -10.49 17.04 -7.53
N LEU A 360 -10.10 15.99 -8.25
CA LEU A 360 -10.13 15.96 -9.71
C LEU A 360 -11.57 16.14 -10.20
N THR A 361 -11.78 17.20 -11.00
CA THR A 361 -13.09 17.56 -11.53
C THR A 361 -13.47 16.72 -12.75
N GLU A 362 -14.77 16.60 -13.02
CA GLU A 362 -15.25 15.94 -14.23
C GLU A 362 -14.75 16.61 -15.52
N LYS A 363 -14.63 17.95 -15.52
CA LYS A 363 -14.06 18.72 -16.64
C LYS A 363 -12.60 18.29 -16.91
N GLN A 364 -11.79 18.13 -15.87
CA GLN A 364 -10.40 17.68 -16.04
C GLN A 364 -10.34 16.21 -16.53
N ILE A 365 -11.23 15.34 -16.06
CA ILE A 365 -11.33 13.96 -16.57
C ILE A 365 -11.68 13.94 -18.06
N LYS A 366 -12.63 14.78 -18.51
CA LYS A 366 -12.99 14.92 -19.94
C LYS A 366 -11.82 15.42 -20.79
N ILE A 367 -10.99 16.34 -20.24
CA ILE A 367 -9.77 16.80 -20.93
C ILE A 367 -8.77 15.64 -21.10
N ILE A 368 -8.52 14.86 -20.05
CA ILE A 368 -7.63 13.68 -20.13
C ILE A 368 -8.14 12.70 -21.19
N LEU A 369 -9.45 12.38 -21.17
CA LEU A 369 -10.05 11.48 -22.14
C LEU A 369 -9.89 12.00 -23.57
N LYS A 370 -10.21 13.28 -23.82
CA LYS A 370 -10.07 13.91 -25.14
C LYS A 370 -8.64 13.82 -25.67
N LEU A 371 -7.63 14.09 -24.82
CA LEU A 371 -6.22 13.95 -25.21
C LEU A 371 -5.85 12.52 -25.58
N ILE A 372 -6.32 11.54 -24.81
CA ILE A 372 -6.09 10.12 -25.12
C ILE A 372 -6.72 9.74 -26.45
N ILE A 373 -8.01 10.09 -26.67
CA ILE A 373 -8.71 9.81 -27.92
C ILE A 373 -8.03 10.47 -29.12
N ASN A 374 -7.68 11.76 -29.02
CA ASN A 374 -6.99 12.48 -30.10
C ASN A 374 -5.62 11.82 -30.46
N PHE A 375 -4.96 11.17 -29.50
CA PHE A 375 -3.74 10.43 -29.78
C PHE A 375 -4.02 9.08 -30.48
N LEU A 376 -5.13 8.42 -30.13
CA LEU A 376 -5.51 7.13 -30.71
C LEU A 376 -6.05 7.24 -32.14
N GLU A 377 -6.46 8.44 -32.56
CA GLU A 377 -6.98 8.75 -33.89
C GLU A 377 -5.86 9.13 -34.89
N LYS A 378 -4.64 9.33 -34.40
CA LYS A 378 -3.43 9.56 -35.22
C LYS A 378 -2.70 8.27 -35.53
#